data_216226d26055b112a75154d438f5ace9
#
_entry.id   216226d26055b112a75154d438f5ace9
#
_cell.length_a   1.000
_cell.length_b   1.000
_cell.length_c   1.000
_cell.angle_alpha   90.00
_cell.angle_beta   90.00
_cell.angle_gamma   90.00
#
_symmetry.space_group_name_H-M   'P 1'
#
loop_
_entity.id
_entity.type
_entity.pdbx_description
1 polymer ?
#
loop_
_entity_poly.entity_id
_entity_poly.type
_entity_poly.pdbx_seq_one_letter_code
_entity_poly.pdbx_strand_id
1 'polypeptide(L)'
;MADTLRYPFAAVPGPGAVVSVAPGVLWVRMPLPMVLDHINLWLLEDGDGWTIVDTGLKSSRIQGHWEQVFAAHLGGKPVKRVIATHMHPDHIGQAGWLCGHWNCELWITRTDWLFARMLSLEALPEPPRDAVEFYRRVGFPVDALDFFRNSGYGNFAKGVTPIPIGHQDRKSTRLNSSHT
;
A
#
# COMPACT_ATOMS: atom_id res chain seq x y z
N MET A 1 19.12 -3.19 -33.25
CA MET A 1 18.95 -1.85 -32.63
C MET A 1 18.16 -2.05 -31.35
N ALA A 2 18.68 -1.61 -30.21
CA ALA A 2 17.94 -1.70 -28.96
C ALA A 2 16.73 -0.75 -29.08
N ASP A 3 15.52 -1.27 -28.89
CA ASP A 3 14.33 -0.44 -28.81
C ASP A 3 14.48 0.52 -27.63
N THR A 4 14.47 1.81 -27.91
CA THR A 4 14.55 2.85 -26.87
C THR A 4 13.22 2.85 -26.11
N LEU A 5 13.28 2.75 -24.77
CA LEU A 5 12.10 2.88 -23.92
C LEU A 5 11.38 4.19 -24.21
N ARG A 6 10.08 4.12 -24.47
CA ARG A 6 9.21 5.29 -24.66
C ARG A 6 8.43 5.54 -23.39
N TYR A 7 8.48 6.77 -22.90
CA TYR A 7 7.64 7.24 -21.80
C TYR A 7 6.43 7.98 -22.39
N PRO A 8 5.21 7.40 -22.35
CA PRO A 8 4.06 7.97 -23.05
C PRO A 8 3.54 9.26 -22.42
N PHE A 9 3.91 9.54 -21.16
CA PHE A 9 3.44 10.72 -20.43
C PHE A 9 4.58 11.70 -20.21
N ALA A 10 4.38 12.95 -20.63
CA ALA A 10 5.38 14.01 -20.52
C ALA A 10 5.58 14.49 -19.08
N ALA A 11 4.60 14.29 -18.21
CA ALA A 11 4.64 14.70 -16.81
C ALA A 11 4.08 13.59 -15.91
N VAL A 12 4.59 13.55 -14.68
CA VAL A 12 4.06 12.71 -13.60
C VAL A 12 3.05 13.51 -12.77
N PRO A 13 2.02 12.87 -12.15
CA PRO A 13 1.11 13.57 -11.27
C PRO A 13 1.87 14.13 -10.06
N GLY A 14 1.59 15.39 -9.72
CA GLY A 14 2.01 15.96 -8.44
C GLY A 14 1.21 15.39 -7.27
N PRO A 15 1.66 15.61 -6.01
CA PRO A 15 0.90 15.20 -4.84
C PRO A 15 -0.53 15.80 -4.85
N GLY A 16 -1.54 14.95 -4.62
CA GLY A 16 -2.95 15.38 -4.65
C GLY A 16 -3.54 15.62 -6.05
N ALA A 17 -2.77 15.33 -7.11
CA ALA A 17 -3.21 15.41 -8.50
C ALA A 17 -3.24 14.03 -9.17
N VAL A 18 -3.85 13.94 -10.34
CA VAL A 18 -3.94 12.71 -11.13
C VAL A 18 -3.54 12.96 -12.59
N VAL A 19 -3.14 11.89 -13.28
CA VAL A 19 -2.98 11.86 -14.73
C VAL A 19 -3.89 10.75 -15.29
N SER A 20 -4.75 11.07 -16.25
CA SER A 20 -5.53 10.05 -16.97
C SER A 20 -4.59 9.31 -17.92
N VAL A 21 -4.45 8.01 -17.72
CA VAL A 21 -3.55 7.16 -18.53
C VAL A 21 -4.31 6.31 -19.54
N ALA A 22 -5.61 6.07 -19.29
CA ALA A 22 -6.56 5.44 -20.20
C ALA A 22 -7.98 5.85 -19.78
N PRO A 23 -9.01 5.62 -20.61
CA PRO A 23 -10.39 5.83 -20.19
C PRO A 23 -10.70 5.08 -18.89
N GLY A 24 -11.19 5.80 -17.88
CA GLY A 24 -11.49 5.24 -16.56
C GLY A 24 -10.29 4.83 -15.70
N VAL A 25 -9.04 5.18 -16.08
CA VAL A 25 -7.83 4.84 -15.33
C VAL A 25 -7.05 6.12 -15.02
N LEU A 26 -6.96 6.46 -13.73
CA LEU A 26 -6.21 7.62 -13.24
C LEU A 26 -4.97 7.16 -12.47
N TRP A 27 -3.83 7.71 -12.85
CA TRP A 27 -2.57 7.54 -12.13
C TRP A 27 -2.48 8.58 -11.03
N VAL A 28 -2.25 8.12 -9.81
CA VAL A 28 -2.00 8.92 -8.62
C VAL A 28 -0.57 8.65 -8.16
N ARG A 29 0.10 9.66 -7.63
CA ARG A 29 1.45 9.50 -7.08
C ARG A 29 1.50 10.06 -5.66
N MET A 30 1.98 9.25 -4.71
CA MET A 30 2.10 9.65 -3.31
C MET A 30 3.56 9.68 -2.89
N PRO A 31 3.99 10.66 -2.07
CA PRO A 31 5.36 10.76 -1.61
C PRO A 31 5.72 9.67 -0.59
N LEU A 32 6.97 9.23 -0.63
CA LEU A 32 7.59 8.34 0.35
C LEU A 32 8.79 9.04 1.01
N PRO A 33 9.03 8.84 2.31
CA PRO A 33 10.14 9.44 3.05
C PRO A 33 11.43 8.63 2.96
N MET A 34 11.81 8.18 1.76
CA MET A 34 12.99 7.33 1.54
C MET A 34 13.65 7.64 0.19
N VAL A 35 14.70 6.88 -0.19
CA VAL A 35 15.41 7.06 -1.47
C VAL A 35 14.46 6.88 -2.65
N LEU A 36 13.61 5.88 -2.63
CA LEU A 36 12.44 5.83 -3.49
C LEU A 36 11.41 6.82 -2.94
N ASP A 37 11.36 8.00 -3.50
CA ASP A 37 10.62 9.16 -2.97
C ASP A 37 9.11 9.15 -3.26
N HIS A 38 8.62 8.14 -3.95
CA HIS A 38 7.21 8.04 -4.34
C HIS A 38 6.74 6.61 -4.56
N ILE A 39 5.40 6.45 -4.53
CA ILE A 39 4.69 5.26 -4.99
C ILE A 39 3.61 5.66 -6.00
N ASN A 40 3.43 4.81 -7.01
CA ASN A 40 2.36 4.95 -8.00
C ASN A 40 1.15 4.15 -7.57
N LEU A 41 0.00 4.82 -7.54
CA LEU A 41 -1.29 4.30 -7.12
C LEU A 41 -2.30 4.55 -8.24
N TRP A 42 -3.44 3.87 -8.18
CA TRP A 42 -4.41 3.96 -9.26
C TRP A 42 -5.82 4.14 -8.75
N LEU A 43 -6.60 4.91 -9.53
CA LEU A 43 -8.05 4.96 -9.44
C LEU A 43 -8.61 4.36 -10.73
N LEU A 44 -9.49 3.38 -10.56
CA LEU A 44 -10.17 2.71 -11.66
C LEU A 44 -11.66 3.03 -11.60
N GLU A 45 -12.24 3.51 -12.69
CA GLU A 45 -13.68 3.71 -12.78
C GLU A 45 -14.39 2.35 -12.67
N ASP A 46 -15.40 2.28 -11.79
CA ASP A 46 -16.09 1.05 -11.42
C ASP A 46 -17.61 1.30 -11.40
N GLY A 47 -18.18 1.43 -12.58
CA GLY A 47 -19.60 1.75 -12.76
C GLY A 47 -19.96 3.12 -12.21
N ASP A 48 -20.76 3.16 -11.17
CA ASP A 48 -21.19 4.39 -10.51
C ASP A 48 -20.22 4.88 -9.41
N GLY A 49 -19.01 4.29 -9.32
CA GLY A 49 -18.00 4.63 -8.33
C GLY A 49 -16.57 4.41 -8.81
N TRP A 50 -15.65 4.31 -7.87
CA TRP A 50 -14.22 4.13 -8.11
C TRP A 50 -13.68 2.96 -7.30
N THR A 51 -12.65 2.31 -7.83
CA THR A 51 -11.79 1.36 -7.11
C THR A 51 -10.43 1.98 -6.93
N ILE A 52 -9.91 2.01 -5.69
CA ILE A 52 -8.52 2.40 -5.39
C ILE A 52 -7.64 1.16 -5.45
N VAL A 53 -6.48 1.26 -6.12
CA VAL A 53 -5.44 0.21 -6.11
C VAL A 53 -4.19 0.79 -5.46
N ASP A 54 -3.82 0.20 -4.33
CA ASP A 54 -2.80 0.62 -3.38
C ASP A 54 -3.07 2.00 -2.75
N THR A 55 -2.46 2.30 -1.60
CA THR A 55 -3.03 3.34 -0.74
C THR A 55 -2.03 4.38 -0.23
N GLY A 56 -0.73 4.09 -0.31
CA GLY A 56 0.31 4.93 0.28
C GLY A 56 0.55 4.65 1.76
N LEU A 57 1.65 5.18 2.28
CA LEU A 57 2.05 5.09 3.69
C LEU A 57 1.08 5.82 4.61
N LYS A 58 0.95 5.33 5.85
CA LYS A 58 0.21 6.03 6.90
C LYS A 58 0.85 7.38 7.21
N SER A 59 0.17 8.45 6.85
CA SER A 59 0.47 9.81 7.31
C SER A 59 -0.72 10.74 7.06
N SER A 60 -0.85 11.78 7.87
CA SER A 60 -1.86 12.84 7.67
C SER A 60 -1.65 13.59 6.35
N ARG A 61 -0.40 13.73 5.92
CA ARG A 61 -0.05 14.34 4.63
C ARG A 61 -0.65 13.54 3.46
N ILE A 62 -0.51 12.22 3.47
CA ILE A 62 -1.07 11.35 2.42
C ILE A 62 -2.59 11.34 2.46
N GLN A 63 -3.20 11.38 3.65
CA GLN A 63 -4.66 11.56 3.79
C GLN A 63 -5.11 12.86 3.13
N GLY A 64 -4.44 13.99 3.41
CA GLY A 64 -4.75 15.27 2.77
C GLY A 64 -4.61 15.24 1.24
N HIS A 65 -3.63 14.51 0.69
CA HIS A 65 -3.53 14.31 -0.76
C HIS A 65 -4.67 13.47 -1.32
N TRP A 66 -5.10 12.42 -0.61
CA TRP A 66 -6.29 11.66 -0.99
C TRP A 66 -7.55 12.52 -0.98
N GLU A 67 -7.75 13.36 0.05
CA GLU A 67 -8.89 14.28 0.13
C GLU A 67 -8.92 15.26 -1.05
N GLN A 68 -7.75 15.77 -1.46
CA GLN A 68 -7.63 16.61 -2.67
C GLN A 68 -8.04 15.83 -3.94
N VAL A 69 -7.55 14.60 -4.09
CA VAL A 69 -7.92 13.72 -5.21
C VAL A 69 -9.43 13.46 -5.22
N PHE A 70 -10.03 13.18 -4.07
CA PHE A 70 -11.48 12.93 -3.96
C PHE A 70 -12.29 14.14 -4.37
N ALA A 71 -11.94 15.33 -3.85
CA ALA A 71 -12.66 16.54 -4.16
C ALA A 71 -12.57 16.94 -5.63
N ALA A 72 -11.40 16.74 -6.26
CA ALA A 72 -11.15 17.23 -7.61
C ALA A 72 -11.48 16.22 -8.72
N HIS A 73 -11.41 14.92 -8.46
CA HIS A 73 -11.36 13.92 -9.54
C HIS A 73 -12.40 12.80 -9.46
N LEU A 74 -13.09 12.59 -8.32
CA LEU A 74 -14.11 11.55 -8.24
C LEU A 74 -15.46 11.94 -8.82
N GLY A 75 -15.70 13.22 -9.09
CA GLY A 75 -16.97 13.72 -9.63
C GLY A 75 -18.18 13.43 -8.74
N GLY A 76 -17.98 13.40 -7.42
CA GLY A 76 -19.03 13.06 -6.45
C GLY A 76 -19.36 11.57 -6.35
N LYS A 77 -18.69 10.70 -7.14
CA LYS A 77 -18.88 9.26 -7.08
C LYS A 77 -18.13 8.66 -5.87
N PRO A 78 -18.68 7.62 -5.20
CA PRO A 78 -18.03 6.98 -4.05
C PRO A 78 -16.87 6.08 -4.47
N VAL A 79 -15.97 5.79 -3.52
CA VAL A 79 -15.05 4.65 -3.63
C VAL A 79 -15.77 3.40 -3.15
N LYS A 80 -15.87 2.39 -4.01
CA LYS A 80 -16.60 1.14 -3.77
C LYS A 80 -15.75 0.06 -3.11
N ARG A 81 -14.44 0.11 -3.34
CA ARG A 81 -13.47 -0.83 -2.78
C ARG A 81 -12.05 -0.30 -2.81
N VAL A 82 -11.23 -0.85 -1.94
CA VAL A 82 -9.78 -0.68 -1.93
C VAL A 82 -9.13 -2.01 -2.25
N ILE A 83 -8.23 -2.05 -3.23
CA ILE A 83 -7.41 -3.22 -3.54
C ILE A 83 -5.99 -2.92 -3.06
N ALA A 84 -5.45 -3.76 -2.19
CA ALA A 84 -4.02 -3.76 -1.88
C ALA A 84 -3.35 -4.89 -2.65
N THR A 85 -2.35 -4.54 -3.47
CA THR A 85 -1.62 -5.55 -4.27
C THR A 85 -0.85 -6.50 -3.39
N HIS A 86 -0.30 -6.00 -2.28
CA HIS A 86 0.39 -6.78 -1.26
C HIS A 86 0.51 -5.99 0.07
N MET A 87 1.12 -6.61 1.07
CA MET A 87 1.09 -6.14 2.46
C MET A 87 2.07 -5.01 2.80
N HIS A 88 3.00 -4.60 1.93
CA HIS A 88 3.98 -3.57 2.28
C HIS A 88 3.32 -2.24 2.67
N PRO A 89 3.88 -1.50 3.64
CA PRO A 89 3.23 -0.31 4.21
C PRO A 89 2.93 0.79 3.22
N ASP A 90 3.72 0.96 2.17
CA ASP A 90 3.49 1.92 1.10
C ASP A 90 2.32 1.54 0.17
N HIS A 91 1.89 0.28 0.19
CA HIS A 91 0.74 -0.25 -0.55
C HIS A 91 -0.53 -0.33 0.31
N ILE A 92 -0.45 -0.84 1.53
CA ILE A 92 -1.61 -1.05 2.40
C ILE A 92 -1.79 0.03 3.48
N GLY A 93 -0.85 0.99 3.59
CA GLY A 93 -0.74 1.87 4.75
C GLY A 93 -1.98 2.70 5.07
N GLN A 94 -2.70 3.17 4.08
CA GLN A 94 -3.95 3.92 4.28
C GLN A 94 -5.23 3.08 4.09
N ALA A 95 -5.11 1.76 3.88
CA ALA A 95 -6.28 0.93 3.58
C ALA A 95 -7.36 1.00 4.67
N GLY A 96 -6.97 0.96 5.95
CA GLY A 96 -7.93 1.06 7.05
C GLY A 96 -8.65 2.41 7.10
N TRP A 97 -7.92 3.50 6.86
CA TRP A 97 -8.52 4.84 6.81
C TRP A 97 -9.45 4.96 5.59
N LEU A 98 -9.02 4.54 4.42
CA LEU A 98 -9.83 4.61 3.19
C LEU A 98 -11.09 3.75 3.29
N CYS A 99 -10.98 2.51 3.78
CA CYS A 99 -12.15 1.65 3.97
C CYS A 99 -13.14 2.23 4.99
N GLY A 100 -12.64 2.85 6.08
CA GLY A 100 -13.48 3.54 7.04
C GLY A 100 -14.13 4.80 6.49
N HIS A 101 -13.38 5.62 5.74
CA HIS A 101 -13.87 6.86 5.13
C HIS A 101 -15.01 6.63 4.13
N TRP A 102 -14.88 5.59 3.30
CA TRP A 102 -15.83 5.27 2.25
C TRP A 102 -16.83 4.17 2.61
N ASN A 103 -16.69 3.58 3.79
CA ASN A 103 -17.48 2.40 4.21
C ASN A 103 -17.44 1.29 3.13
N CYS A 104 -16.25 0.95 2.67
CA CYS A 104 -16.04 0.01 1.58
C CYS A 104 -15.11 -1.15 1.98
N GLU A 105 -15.06 -2.19 1.14
CA GLU A 105 -14.30 -3.42 1.41
C GLU A 105 -12.82 -3.28 1.04
N LEU A 106 -11.97 -3.96 1.82
CA LEU A 106 -10.58 -4.25 1.45
C LEU A 106 -10.50 -5.55 0.65
N TRP A 107 -9.91 -5.48 -0.54
CA TRP A 107 -9.60 -6.64 -1.38
C TRP A 107 -8.09 -6.86 -1.38
N ILE A 108 -7.67 -8.01 -0.87
CA ILE A 108 -6.26 -8.38 -0.69
C ILE A 108 -6.15 -9.89 -0.64
N THR A 109 -4.99 -10.46 -0.93
CA THR A 109 -4.79 -11.89 -0.74
C THR A 109 -4.85 -12.26 0.74
N ARG A 110 -5.36 -13.44 1.05
CA ARG A 110 -5.41 -13.93 2.44
C ARG A 110 -4.04 -13.93 3.10
N THR A 111 -3.01 -14.31 2.36
CA THR A 111 -1.63 -14.35 2.86
C THR A 111 -1.16 -12.96 3.26
N ASP A 112 -1.30 -11.97 2.37
CA ASP A 112 -0.89 -10.59 2.64
C ASP A 112 -1.69 -9.97 3.78
N TRP A 113 -3.00 -10.26 3.84
CA TRP A 113 -3.85 -9.81 4.95
C TRP A 113 -3.40 -10.39 6.30
N LEU A 114 -3.11 -11.71 6.37
CA LEU A 114 -2.62 -12.35 7.58
C LEU A 114 -1.28 -11.75 8.02
N PHE A 115 -0.34 -11.57 7.08
CA PHE A 115 0.95 -10.92 7.38
C PHE A 115 0.77 -9.49 7.86
N ALA A 116 -0.06 -8.68 7.20
CA ALA A 116 -0.33 -7.31 7.62
C ALA A 116 -0.93 -7.26 9.03
N ARG A 117 -1.88 -8.15 9.35
CA ARG A 117 -2.47 -8.26 10.69
C ARG A 117 -1.45 -8.68 11.74
N MET A 118 -0.67 -9.71 11.45
CA MET A 118 0.38 -10.21 12.34
C MET A 118 1.42 -9.12 12.63
N LEU A 119 1.99 -8.53 11.59
CA LEU A 119 3.02 -7.50 11.73
C LEU A 119 2.50 -6.21 12.40
N SER A 120 1.21 -5.91 12.28
CA SER A 120 0.59 -4.80 13.01
C SER A 120 0.52 -5.03 14.52
N LEU A 121 0.52 -6.28 14.96
CA LEU A 121 0.47 -6.68 16.38
C LEU A 121 1.88 -6.92 16.95
N GLU A 122 2.85 -7.24 16.11
CA GLU A 122 4.24 -7.53 16.45
C GLU A 122 5.08 -6.25 16.59
N ALA A 123 4.77 -5.42 17.57
CA ALA A 123 5.55 -4.22 17.88
C ALA A 123 6.35 -4.44 19.15
N LEU A 124 7.64 -4.73 19.03
CA LEU A 124 8.57 -4.92 20.13
C LEU A 124 9.56 -3.76 20.22
N PRO A 125 10.02 -3.35 21.43
CA PRO A 125 11.03 -2.30 21.58
C PRO A 125 12.36 -2.67 20.95
N GLU A 126 12.69 -3.96 20.94
CA GLU A 126 13.91 -4.52 20.36
C GLU A 126 13.57 -5.70 19.44
N PRO A 127 14.37 -5.92 18.38
CA PRO A 127 14.17 -7.09 17.53
C PRO A 127 14.47 -8.39 18.30
N PRO A 128 13.74 -9.48 17.99
CA PRO A 128 14.05 -10.79 18.55
C PRO A 128 15.50 -11.21 18.25
N ARG A 129 16.12 -11.91 19.21
CA ARG A 129 17.48 -12.41 19.03
C ARG A 129 17.69 -13.19 17.73
N ASP A 130 16.72 -14.02 17.37
CA ASP A 130 16.79 -14.85 16.17
C ASP A 130 16.78 -14.02 14.88
N ALA A 131 16.06 -12.89 14.85
CA ALA A 131 16.08 -11.97 13.72
C ALA A 131 17.44 -11.30 13.55
N VAL A 132 18.06 -10.85 14.66
CA VAL A 132 19.42 -10.29 14.63
C VAL A 132 20.44 -11.33 14.18
N GLU A 133 20.33 -12.56 14.70
CA GLU A 133 21.24 -13.66 14.33
C GLU A 133 21.09 -14.07 12.86
N PHE A 134 19.86 -14.02 12.31
CA PHE A 134 19.63 -14.25 10.88
C PHE A 134 20.40 -13.24 10.03
N TYR A 135 20.25 -11.94 10.28
CA TYR A 135 20.98 -10.89 9.54
C TYR A 135 22.50 -10.98 9.73
N ARG A 136 22.97 -11.35 10.91
CA ARG A 136 24.40 -11.60 11.15
C ARG A 136 24.92 -12.74 10.28
N ARG A 137 24.19 -13.84 10.17
CA ARG A 137 24.57 -15.01 9.34
C ARG A 137 24.58 -14.72 7.86
N VAL A 138 23.70 -13.86 7.38
CA VAL A 138 23.71 -13.47 5.95
C VAL A 138 24.73 -12.35 5.66
N GLY A 139 25.57 -11.98 6.64
CA GLY A 139 26.72 -11.11 6.42
C GLY A 139 26.46 -9.63 6.54
N PHE A 140 25.41 -9.21 7.25
CA PHE A 140 25.19 -7.78 7.52
C PHE A 140 26.34 -7.21 8.35
N PRO A 141 26.91 -6.05 7.99
CA PRO A 141 27.94 -5.39 8.76
C PRO A 141 27.42 -4.94 10.13
N VAL A 142 28.33 -4.73 11.07
CA VAL A 142 27.99 -4.45 12.49
C VAL A 142 27.13 -3.19 12.63
N ASP A 143 27.44 -2.13 11.89
CA ASP A 143 26.68 -0.88 11.89
C ASP A 143 25.24 -1.06 11.42
N ALA A 144 25.01 -1.90 10.41
CA ALA A 144 23.67 -2.26 9.96
C ALA A 144 22.91 -3.08 11.00
N LEU A 145 23.59 -4.00 11.71
CA LEU A 145 22.99 -4.76 12.81
C LEU A 145 22.64 -3.87 13.99
N ASP A 146 23.49 -2.90 14.32
CA ASP A 146 23.23 -1.94 15.40
C ASP A 146 22.11 -0.98 15.03
N PHE A 147 22.04 -0.52 13.78
CA PHE A 147 20.90 0.22 13.28
C PHE A 147 19.59 -0.58 13.40
N PHE A 148 19.61 -1.86 13.01
CA PHE A 148 18.45 -2.74 13.12
C PHE A 148 18.01 -2.94 14.58
N ARG A 149 18.95 -3.15 15.51
CA ARG A 149 18.66 -3.26 16.95
C ARG A 149 18.03 -1.99 17.51
N ASN A 150 18.53 -0.82 17.11
CA ASN A 150 18.11 0.47 17.66
C ASN A 150 16.86 1.05 16.97
N SER A 151 16.51 0.57 15.79
CA SER A 151 15.32 1.03 15.05
C SER A 151 13.99 0.55 15.65
N GLY A 152 14.05 -0.42 16.57
CA GLY A 152 12.89 -1.12 17.12
C GLY A 152 12.35 -2.15 16.13
N TYR A 153 11.76 -3.21 16.66
CA TYR A 153 11.06 -4.24 15.89
C TYR A 153 9.59 -3.87 15.79
N GLY A 154 8.98 -4.06 14.59
CA GLY A 154 7.59 -3.74 14.40
C GLY A 154 7.33 -2.35 13.83
N ASN A 155 8.26 -1.80 13.04
CA ASN A 155 8.05 -0.54 12.30
C ASN A 155 6.87 -0.61 11.32
N PHE A 156 6.41 -1.81 10.95
CA PHE A 156 5.24 -2.02 10.11
C PHE A 156 4.01 -1.32 10.69
N ALA A 157 3.71 -1.50 11.98
CA ALA A 157 2.57 -0.89 12.66
C ALA A 157 2.57 0.64 12.61
N LYS A 158 3.76 1.26 12.53
CA LYS A 158 3.90 2.72 12.38
C LYS A 158 3.52 3.20 10.98
N GLY A 159 3.72 2.36 9.97
CA GLY A 159 3.50 2.66 8.55
C GLY A 159 2.07 2.40 8.06
N VAL A 160 1.20 1.80 8.88
CA VAL A 160 -0.15 1.39 8.47
C VAL A 160 -1.23 1.90 9.42
N THR A 161 -2.38 2.26 8.88
CA THR A 161 -3.63 2.44 9.63
C THR A 161 -4.15 1.07 10.09
N PRO A 162 -5.05 0.98 11.07
CA PRO A 162 -5.57 -0.31 11.51
C PRO A 162 -6.10 -1.13 10.34
N ILE A 163 -5.53 -2.32 10.13
CA ILE A 163 -5.91 -3.19 9.01
C ILE A 163 -7.34 -3.70 9.23
N PRO A 164 -8.27 -3.54 8.27
CA PRO A 164 -9.64 -4.03 8.40
C PRO A 164 -9.70 -5.50 8.77
N ILE A 165 -10.63 -5.86 9.68
CA ILE A 165 -10.85 -7.25 10.09
C ILE A 165 -11.48 -8.04 8.94
N GLY A 166 -12.44 -7.43 8.23
CA GLY A 166 -13.02 -7.99 7.02
C GLY A 166 -12.14 -7.74 5.80
N HIS A 167 -12.02 -8.73 4.94
CA HIS A 167 -11.35 -8.62 3.64
C HIS A 167 -11.98 -9.58 2.63
N GLN A 168 -11.81 -9.27 1.34
CA GLN A 168 -12.18 -10.17 0.24
C GLN A 168 -10.89 -10.78 -0.33
N ASP A 169 -10.78 -12.11 -0.23
CA ASP A 169 -9.67 -12.86 -0.81
C ASP A 169 -9.93 -13.13 -2.30
N ARG A 170 -9.18 -12.46 -3.18
CA ARG A 170 -9.39 -12.54 -4.63
C ARG A 170 -8.33 -13.34 -5.38
N LYS A 171 -7.23 -13.72 -4.72
CA LYS A 171 -6.18 -14.53 -5.35
C LYS A 171 -6.46 -16.02 -5.29
N SER A 172 -7.22 -16.50 -4.30
CA SER A 172 -7.43 -17.94 -4.04
C SER A 172 -8.65 -18.54 -4.71
N THR A 173 -9.45 -17.78 -5.48
CA THR A 173 -10.67 -18.28 -6.12
C THR A 173 -10.45 -19.42 -7.13
N ARG A 174 -9.24 -19.62 -7.62
CA ARG A 174 -8.89 -20.76 -8.49
C ARG A 174 -8.44 -22.01 -7.73
N LEU A 175 -8.03 -21.88 -6.46
CA LEU A 175 -7.57 -23.03 -5.65
C LEU A 175 -8.68 -23.65 -4.81
N ASN A 176 -9.77 -22.93 -4.54
CA ASN A 176 -10.90 -23.44 -3.75
C ASN A 176 -11.90 -24.29 -4.55
N SER A 177 -11.77 -24.38 -5.88
CA SER A 177 -12.63 -25.22 -6.71
C SER A 177 -12.22 -26.70 -6.76
N SER A 178 -11.14 -27.09 -6.09
CA SER A 178 -10.64 -28.47 -6.06
C SER A 178 -10.98 -29.23 -4.76
N HIS A 179 -11.80 -28.68 -3.87
CA HIS A 179 -12.21 -29.31 -2.62
C HIS A 179 -13.73 -29.36 -2.45
N THR A 180 -14.43 -29.74 -3.52
CA THR A 180 -15.82 -30.24 -3.44
C THR A 180 -15.88 -31.65 -3.98
#